data_230d023940f7af67ef69b22e0f1a8e67
#
_entry.id   230d023940f7af67ef69b22e0f1a8e67
#
_cell.length_a   1.000
_cell.length_b   1.000
_cell.length_c   1.000
_cell.angle_alpha   90.00
_cell.angle_beta   90.00
_cell.angle_gamma   90.00
#
_symmetry.space_group_name_H-M   'P 1'
#
loop_
_entity.id
_entity.type
_entity.pdbx_description
1 polymer ?
#
loop_
_entity_poly.entity_id
_entity_poly.type
_entity_poly.pdbx_seq_one_letter_code
_entity_poly.pdbx_strand_id
1 'polypeptide(L)'
;MIDLPWLNARHRDEITEAEHALAAERLAMEAQRNQARFEMRDARVRVEAAAQAVRIIDGDLLPLARRSYESAEAAYEAGQGSALALLDAMRSYLQVRLERTRALARLDASRADYDRAAGVDAGGAS
;
A
#
# COMPACT_ATOMS: atom_id res chain seq x y z
N MET A 1 39.13 -44.46 -38.07
CA MET A 1 38.35 -43.65 -37.12
C MET A 1 39.31 -43.08 -36.13
N ILE A 2 39.53 -41.80 -36.19
CA ILE A 2 40.34 -41.11 -35.20
C ILE A 2 39.36 -40.56 -34.16
N ASP A 3 39.25 -41.24 -33.04
CA ASP A 3 38.51 -40.78 -31.90
C ASP A 3 39.39 -39.74 -31.17
N LEU A 4 39.01 -38.48 -31.26
CA LEU A 4 39.77 -37.39 -30.65
C LEU A 4 39.15 -37.08 -29.26
N PRO A 5 39.72 -37.61 -28.16
CA PRO A 5 39.14 -37.49 -26.80
C PRO A 5 38.98 -36.04 -26.32
N TRP A 6 39.79 -35.12 -26.86
CA TRP A 6 39.75 -33.70 -26.52
C TRP A 6 38.59 -32.92 -27.15
N LEU A 7 38.01 -33.39 -28.24
CA LEU A 7 36.81 -32.84 -28.84
C LEU A 7 35.55 -33.19 -28.01
N ASN A 8 35.51 -34.41 -27.47
CA ASN A 8 34.42 -34.86 -26.62
C ASN A 8 34.46 -34.19 -25.23
N ALA A 9 35.65 -33.85 -24.71
CA ALA A 9 35.76 -33.10 -23.46
C ALA A 9 35.24 -31.66 -23.60
N ARG A 10 35.59 -30.95 -24.68
CA ARG A 10 35.06 -29.59 -24.92
C ARG A 10 33.53 -29.57 -25.09
N HIS A 11 32.96 -30.55 -25.77
CA HIS A 11 31.51 -30.64 -25.96
C HIS A 11 30.78 -30.92 -24.65
N ARG A 12 31.37 -31.66 -23.71
CA ARG A 12 30.79 -31.88 -22.37
C ARG A 12 30.86 -30.62 -21.51
N ASP A 13 31.99 -29.91 -21.58
CA ASP A 13 32.14 -28.66 -20.80
C ASP A 13 31.17 -27.59 -21.30
N GLU A 14 30.95 -27.44 -22.60
CA GLU A 14 29.97 -26.51 -23.19
C GLU A 14 28.53 -26.87 -22.80
N ILE A 15 28.17 -28.17 -22.79
CA ILE A 15 26.84 -28.63 -22.35
C ILE A 15 26.64 -28.37 -20.86
N THR A 16 27.64 -28.64 -20.04
CA THR A 16 27.56 -28.42 -18.58
C THR A 16 27.44 -26.93 -18.25
N GLU A 17 28.17 -26.09 -18.96
CA GLU A 17 28.07 -24.62 -18.81
C GLU A 17 26.68 -24.11 -19.23
N ALA A 18 26.12 -24.61 -20.32
CA ALA A 18 24.77 -24.27 -20.77
C ALA A 18 23.69 -24.74 -19.77
N GLU A 19 23.85 -25.91 -19.17
CA GLU A 19 22.96 -26.42 -18.14
C GLU A 19 23.00 -25.57 -16.86
N HIS A 20 24.19 -25.15 -16.44
CA HIS A 20 24.36 -24.25 -15.29
C HIS A 20 23.78 -22.86 -15.56
N ALA A 21 23.97 -22.32 -16.78
CA ALA A 21 23.38 -21.06 -17.19
C ALA A 21 21.82 -21.13 -17.17
N LEU A 22 21.25 -22.20 -17.72
CA LEU A 22 19.82 -22.44 -17.71
C LEU A 22 19.25 -22.59 -16.30
N ALA A 23 19.97 -23.28 -15.41
CA ALA A 23 19.58 -23.42 -14.03
C ALA A 23 19.61 -22.07 -13.29
N ALA A 24 20.63 -21.25 -13.53
CA ALA A 24 20.74 -19.90 -12.99
C ALA A 24 19.61 -18.98 -13.45
N GLU A 25 19.24 -19.04 -14.75
CA GLU A 25 18.11 -18.27 -15.27
C GLU A 25 16.77 -18.70 -14.69
N ARG A 26 16.55 -20.01 -14.49
CA ARG A 26 15.35 -20.51 -13.83
C ARG A 26 15.24 -20.02 -12.39
N LEU A 27 16.32 -20.07 -11.64
CA LEU A 27 16.36 -19.53 -10.27
C LEU A 27 16.11 -18.02 -10.22
N ALA A 28 16.67 -17.27 -11.18
CA ALA A 28 16.43 -15.84 -11.32
C ALA A 28 14.94 -15.53 -11.61
N MET A 29 14.33 -16.29 -12.51
CA MET A 29 12.89 -16.17 -12.81
C MET A 29 12.01 -16.50 -11.60
N GLU A 30 12.36 -17.55 -10.84
CA GLU A 30 11.63 -17.90 -9.62
C GLU A 30 11.78 -16.82 -8.55
N ALA A 31 12.96 -16.26 -8.39
CA ALA A 31 13.21 -15.14 -7.49
C ALA A 31 12.38 -13.91 -7.87
N GLN A 32 12.33 -13.55 -9.15
CA GLN A 32 11.50 -12.45 -9.65
C GLN A 32 10.00 -12.70 -9.41
N ARG A 33 9.51 -13.91 -9.66
CA ARG A 33 8.11 -14.27 -9.38
C ARG A 33 7.77 -14.19 -7.90
N ASN A 34 8.67 -14.64 -7.04
CA ASN A 34 8.50 -14.57 -5.60
C ASN A 34 8.51 -13.12 -5.11
N GLN A 35 9.40 -12.29 -5.66
CA GLN A 35 9.45 -10.86 -5.37
C GLN A 35 8.15 -10.16 -5.78
N ALA A 36 7.66 -10.40 -7.00
CA ALA A 36 6.41 -9.81 -7.47
C ALA A 36 5.20 -10.24 -6.61
N ARG A 37 5.16 -11.50 -6.20
CA ARG A 37 4.11 -11.99 -5.28
C ARG A 37 4.20 -11.33 -3.91
N PHE A 38 5.40 -11.11 -3.41
CA PHE A 38 5.60 -10.42 -2.13
C PHE A 38 5.14 -8.96 -2.22
N GLU A 39 5.55 -8.24 -3.26
CA GLU A 39 5.16 -6.84 -3.48
C GLU A 39 3.65 -6.67 -3.59
N MET A 40 2.97 -7.56 -4.32
CA MET A 40 1.52 -7.54 -4.44
C MET A 40 0.82 -7.81 -3.09
N ARG A 41 1.32 -8.76 -2.28
CA ARG A 41 0.77 -9.03 -0.95
C ARG A 41 0.97 -7.85 0.00
N ASP A 42 2.16 -7.26 0.00
CA ASP A 42 2.48 -6.10 0.82
C ASP A 42 1.63 -4.88 0.43
N ALA A 43 1.48 -4.61 -0.86
CA ALA A 43 0.61 -3.55 -1.36
C ALA A 43 -0.85 -3.77 -0.94
N ARG A 44 -1.35 -5.01 -1.01
CA ARG A 44 -2.69 -5.36 -0.53
C ARG A 44 -2.88 -5.06 0.96
N VAL A 45 -1.94 -5.46 1.80
CA VAL A 45 -1.98 -5.19 3.25
C VAL A 45 -2.02 -3.68 3.53
N ARG A 46 -1.26 -2.88 2.77
CA ARG A 46 -1.30 -1.41 2.88
C ARG A 46 -2.66 -0.83 2.52
N VAL A 47 -3.30 -1.33 1.45
CA VAL A 47 -4.67 -0.90 1.08
C VAL A 47 -5.66 -1.24 2.19
N GLU A 48 -5.59 -2.47 2.73
CA GLU A 48 -6.49 -2.91 3.81
C GLU A 48 -6.31 -2.05 5.07
N ALA A 49 -5.05 -1.75 5.46
CA ALA A 49 -4.74 -0.88 6.60
C ALA A 49 -5.21 0.55 6.38
N ALA A 50 -4.99 1.14 5.20
CA ALA A 50 -5.45 2.48 4.86
C ALA A 50 -6.98 2.56 4.84
N ALA A 51 -7.66 1.56 4.29
CA ALA A 51 -9.13 1.47 4.31
C ALA A 51 -9.68 1.34 5.74
N GLN A 52 -8.99 0.58 6.61
CA GLN A 52 -9.38 0.49 8.02
C GLN A 52 -9.25 1.83 8.75
N ALA A 53 -8.17 2.58 8.49
CA ALA A 53 -7.99 3.91 9.06
C ALA A 53 -9.14 4.87 8.67
N VAL A 54 -9.55 4.87 7.40
CA VAL A 54 -10.70 5.66 6.94
C VAL A 54 -11.99 5.24 7.66
N ARG A 55 -12.24 3.93 7.81
CA ARG A 55 -13.44 3.43 8.52
C ARG A 55 -13.48 3.88 9.97
N ILE A 56 -12.35 3.85 10.69
CA ILE A 56 -12.28 4.31 12.08
C ILE A 56 -12.56 5.81 12.17
N ILE A 57 -11.98 6.60 11.27
CA ILE A 57 -12.21 8.05 11.27
C ILE A 57 -13.66 8.37 10.96
N ASP A 58 -14.26 7.75 9.94
CA ASP A 58 -15.62 8.03 9.53
C ASP A 58 -16.67 7.46 10.50
N GLY A 59 -16.41 6.28 11.07
CA GLY A 59 -17.34 5.60 11.95
C GLY A 59 -17.32 6.12 13.39
N ASP A 60 -16.16 6.47 13.90
CA ASP A 60 -15.99 6.74 15.31
C ASP A 60 -15.53 8.18 15.58
N LEU A 61 -14.38 8.59 15.01
CA LEU A 61 -13.73 9.85 15.39
C LEU A 61 -14.49 11.08 14.90
N LEU A 62 -14.93 11.07 13.65
CA LEU A 62 -15.62 12.21 13.07
C LEU A 62 -17.00 12.47 13.70
N PRO A 63 -17.86 11.46 13.93
CA PRO A 63 -19.10 11.65 14.65
C PRO A 63 -18.90 12.09 16.10
N LEU A 64 -17.86 11.57 16.79
CA LEU A 64 -17.53 11.97 18.16
C LEU A 64 -17.09 13.42 18.23
N ALA A 65 -16.13 13.83 17.39
CA ALA A 65 -15.62 15.19 17.33
C ALA A 65 -16.73 16.20 16.96
N ARG A 66 -17.63 15.82 16.05
CA ARG A 66 -18.79 16.62 15.67
C ARG A 66 -19.75 16.84 16.86
N ARG A 67 -20.13 15.77 17.56
CA ARG A 67 -21.00 15.86 18.74
C ARG A 67 -20.37 16.70 19.85
N SER A 68 -19.06 16.57 20.05
CA SER A 68 -18.34 17.39 21.03
C SER A 68 -18.39 18.87 20.68
N TYR A 69 -18.19 19.21 19.38
CA TYR A 69 -18.32 20.58 18.90
C TYR A 69 -19.76 21.12 19.09
N GLU A 70 -20.77 20.38 18.64
CA GLU A 70 -22.20 20.77 18.77
C GLU A 70 -22.60 20.96 20.24
N SER A 71 -22.10 20.13 21.16
CA SER A 71 -22.34 20.27 22.59
C SER A 71 -21.68 21.52 23.18
N ALA A 72 -20.44 21.83 22.78
CA ALA A 72 -19.72 23.02 23.22
C ALA A 72 -20.38 24.30 22.67
N GLU A 73 -20.88 24.29 21.47
CA GLU A 73 -21.61 25.38 20.83
C GLU A 73 -22.92 25.66 21.57
N ALA A 74 -23.73 24.64 21.84
CA ALA A 74 -24.97 24.77 22.58
C ALA A 74 -24.73 25.29 24.03
N ALA A 75 -23.68 24.80 24.71
CA ALA A 75 -23.31 25.29 26.03
C ALA A 75 -22.89 26.77 26.03
N TYR A 76 -22.14 27.19 25.03
CA TYR A 76 -21.76 28.57 24.85
C TYR A 76 -22.96 29.49 24.57
N GLU A 77 -23.87 29.10 23.68
CA GLU A 77 -25.10 29.83 23.40
C GLU A 77 -26.01 29.95 24.59
N ALA A 78 -26.06 28.94 25.46
CA ALA A 78 -26.81 28.96 26.69
C ALA A 78 -26.13 29.79 27.82
N GLY A 79 -24.95 30.36 27.55
CA GLY A 79 -24.20 31.11 28.57
C GLY A 79 -23.55 30.23 29.65
N GLN A 80 -23.52 28.89 29.45
CA GLN A 80 -22.98 27.90 30.40
C GLN A 80 -21.58 27.43 30.03
N GLY A 81 -21.11 27.72 28.82
CA GLY A 81 -19.81 27.33 28.26
C GLY A 81 -18.88 28.52 28.06
N SER A 82 -17.58 28.27 28.10
CA SER A 82 -16.58 29.28 27.77
C SER A 82 -16.27 29.32 26.27
N ALA A 83 -15.93 30.51 25.76
CA ALA A 83 -15.45 30.66 24.36
C ALA A 83 -14.20 29.81 24.09
N LEU A 84 -13.34 29.63 25.08
CA LEU A 84 -12.15 28.78 24.94
C LEU A 84 -12.52 27.32 24.71
N ALA A 85 -13.49 26.78 25.47
CA ALA A 85 -13.96 25.41 25.29
C ALA A 85 -14.58 25.19 23.90
N LEU A 86 -15.36 26.17 23.40
CA LEU A 86 -15.88 26.12 22.04
C LEU A 86 -14.79 26.13 20.98
N LEU A 87 -13.79 27.00 21.12
CA LEU A 87 -12.66 27.05 20.19
C LEU A 87 -11.84 25.76 20.19
N ASP A 88 -11.61 25.14 21.34
CA ASP A 88 -10.90 23.87 21.45
C ASP A 88 -11.67 22.71 20.80
N ALA A 89 -12.98 22.65 21.02
CA ALA A 89 -13.85 21.68 20.37
C ALA A 89 -13.88 21.87 18.84
N MET A 90 -13.97 23.12 18.36
CA MET A 90 -13.91 23.45 16.94
C MET A 90 -12.57 23.04 16.33
N ARG A 91 -11.44 23.34 16.98
CA ARG A 91 -10.11 22.92 16.52
C ARG A 91 -10.01 21.41 16.40
N SER A 92 -10.46 20.68 17.42
CA SER A 92 -10.48 19.21 17.42
C SER A 92 -11.31 18.64 16.28
N TYR A 93 -12.48 19.20 16.03
CA TYR A 93 -13.33 18.79 14.91
C TYR A 93 -12.65 19.03 13.55
N LEU A 94 -12.04 20.21 13.35
CA LEU A 94 -11.31 20.53 12.13
C LEU A 94 -10.08 19.63 11.94
N GLN A 95 -9.38 19.30 13.02
CA GLN A 95 -8.26 18.37 12.99
C GLN A 95 -8.69 16.98 12.52
N VAL A 96 -9.77 16.42 13.02
CA VAL A 96 -10.29 15.12 12.59
C VAL A 96 -10.73 15.17 11.11
N ARG A 97 -11.32 16.24 10.65
CA ARG A 97 -11.65 16.44 9.21
C ARG A 97 -10.40 16.44 8.34
N LEU A 98 -9.35 17.11 8.79
CA LEU A 98 -8.07 17.12 8.08
C LEU A 98 -7.45 15.72 8.04
N GLU A 99 -7.46 14.99 9.15
CA GLU A 99 -6.97 13.61 9.19
C GLU A 99 -7.78 12.68 8.28
N ARG A 100 -9.10 12.87 8.18
CA ARG A 100 -9.94 12.17 7.20
C ARG A 100 -9.45 12.38 5.77
N THR A 101 -9.21 13.63 5.39
CA THR A 101 -8.70 13.96 4.04
C THR A 101 -7.35 13.29 3.76
N ARG A 102 -6.46 13.33 4.75
CA ARG A 102 -5.14 12.66 4.65
C ARG A 102 -5.28 11.13 4.56
N ALA A 103 -6.20 10.55 5.31
CA ALA A 103 -6.43 9.10 5.27
C ALA A 103 -6.99 8.66 3.91
N LEU A 104 -7.91 9.42 3.31
CA LEU A 104 -8.41 9.17 1.97
C LEU A 104 -7.31 9.26 0.92
N ALA A 105 -6.47 10.29 0.99
CA ALA A 105 -5.32 10.42 0.07
C ALA A 105 -4.33 9.25 0.19
N ARG A 106 -4.07 8.77 1.43
CA ARG A 106 -3.23 7.57 1.64
C ARG A 106 -3.87 6.31 1.07
N LEU A 107 -5.19 6.16 1.21
CA LEU A 107 -5.92 5.04 0.64
C LEU A 107 -5.82 5.03 -0.89
N ASP A 108 -6.00 6.17 -1.53
CA ASP A 108 -5.90 6.30 -2.98
C ASP A 108 -4.47 6.03 -3.48
N ALA A 109 -3.46 6.54 -2.79
CA ALA A 109 -2.06 6.22 -3.08
C ALA A 109 -1.76 4.73 -2.94
N SER A 110 -2.24 4.08 -1.87
CA SER A 110 -2.05 2.65 -1.65
C SER A 110 -2.75 1.80 -2.72
N ARG A 111 -3.90 2.22 -3.21
CA ARG A 111 -4.61 1.57 -4.33
C ARG A 111 -3.80 1.68 -5.62
N ALA A 112 -3.29 2.86 -5.94
CA ALA A 112 -2.44 3.05 -7.12
C ALA A 112 -1.16 2.18 -7.06
N ASP A 113 -0.56 2.03 -5.87
CA ASP A 113 0.59 1.14 -5.67
C ASP A 113 0.22 -0.33 -5.86
N TYR A 114 -0.95 -0.76 -5.36
CA TYR A 114 -1.47 -2.11 -5.56
C TYR A 114 -1.73 -2.40 -7.04
N ASP A 115 -2.39 -1.50 -7.75
CA ASP A 115 -2.70 -1.64 -9.18
C ASP A 115 -1.41 -1.79 -10.00
N ARG A 116 -0.38 -1.00 -9.66
CA ARG A 116 0.96 -1.12 -10.27
C ARG A 116 1.62 -2.47 -9.98
N ALA A 117 1.58 -2.91 -8.71
CA ALA A 117 2.14 -4.21 -8.31
C ALA A 117 1.39 -5.40 -8.92
N ALA A 118 0.09 -5.25 -9.15
CA ALA A 118 -0.75 -6.24 -9.81
C ALA A 118 -0.61 -6.25 -11.34
N GLY A 119 0.15 -5.31 -11.93
CA GLY A 119 0.31 -5.16 -13.37
C GLY A 119 -0.95 -4.66 -14.08
N VAL A 120 -1.86 -4.08 -13.34
CA VAL A 120 -3.04 -3.40 -13.90
C VAL A 120 -2.58 -2.02 -14.36
N ASP A 121 -2.12 -1.95 -15.60
CA ASP A 121 -1.79 -0.66 -16.21
C ASP A 121 -3.04 0.22 -16.28
N ALA A 122 -2.91 1.45 -15.83
CA ALA A 122 -3.91 2.51 -16.01
C ALA A 122 -4.09 2.93 -17.49
N GLY A 123 -3.63 2.11 -18.44
CA GLY A 123 -3.63 2.31 -19.88
C GLY A 123 -4.83 1.71 -20.62
N GLY A 124 -5.87 1.29 -19.96
CA GLY A 124 -7.05 0.67 -20.56
C GLY A 124 -8.23 1.61 -20.80
N ALA A 125 -8.00 2.88 -21.11
CA ALA A 125 -9.05 3.79 -21.58
C ALA A 125 -8.63 4.42 -22.91
N SER A 126 -8.88 3.71 -24.01
CA SER A 126 -8.96 4.25 -25.36
C SER A 126 -10.21 3.74 -26.03
#